data_438ebdc587c59feeaa48ea684917698c
#
_entry.id   438ebdc587c59feeaa48ea684917698c
#
_cell.length_a   1.000
_cell.length_b   1.000
_cell.length_c   1.000
_cell.angle_alpha   90.00
_cell.angle_beta   90.00
_cell.angle_gamma   90.00
#
_symmetry.space_group_name_H-M   'P 1'
#
loop_
_entity.id
_entity.type
_entity.pdbx_description
1 polymer ?
#
loop_
_entity_poly.entity_id
_entity_poly.type
_entity_poly.pdbx_seq_one_letter_code
_entity_poly.pdbx_strand_id
1 'polypeptide(L)'
;MIVCFITFTIFHKNRIELAHQNRIGAKKKFAIHDYSKEKEQQDDDDDPDYLVSAIPEDTPHIPYKPLARPMEKILERSREYYDLMAKRRTVRSFSTEPIPQEVLDNIVKTAGTSPSGAFTEPWTFVVVQDPEVKLAIRNIIEDEEEINYSRRMSRQWVTDLKPFATNHIKPYLTDAPALILVFRQTYSWRADGKKKMHYYNEISVAIACGFLLAAIQYCGLVALTSTPLNCNTRLRDLLSRPPNERLELLLPVGKPHEDVTVPDIKRKNLDEIMINV
;
A
#
# COMPACT_ATOMS: atom_id res chain seq x y z
N MET A 1 -1.56 -34.70 47.13
CA MET A 1 -0.55 -34.04 46.26
C MET A 1 -0.43 -34.67 44.86
N ILE A 2 -0.92 -35.87 44.62
CA ILE A 2 -0.84 -36.56 43.29
C ILE A 2 -1.97 -36.15 42.33
N VAL A 3 -3.14 -35.79 42.83
CA VAL A 3 -4.31 -35.41 42.00
C VAL A 3 -4.14 -34.04 41.28
N CYS A 4 -3.39 -33.08 41.87
CA CYS A 4 -3.11 -31.77 41.24
C CYS A 4 -2.16 -31.85 40.05
N PHE A 5 -1.24 -32.81 40.02
CA PHE A 5 -0.28 -32.98 38.92
C PHE A 5 -0.92 -33.60 37.69
N ILE A 6 -1.88 -34.50 37.86
CA ILE A 6 -2.57 -35.17 36.73
C ILE A 6 -3.51 -34.20 36.03
N THR A 7 -4.22 -33.34 36.75
CA THR A 7 -5.11 -32.31 36.15
C THR A 7 -4.34 -31.25 35.40
N PHE A 8 -3.16 -30.85 35.88
CA PHE A 8 -2.33 -29.85 35.21
C PHE A 8 -1.74 -30.40 33.90
N THR A 9 -1.33 -31.66 33.87
CA THR A 9 -0.77 -32.31 32.67
C THR A 9 -1.83 -32.53 31.60
N ILE A 10 -3.06 -32.89 31.97
CA ILE A 10 -4.19 -33.07 31.04
C ILE A 10 -4.62 -31.72 30.46
N PHE A 11 -4.65 -30.64 31.26
CA PHE A 11 -4.98 -29.28 30.78
C PHE A 11 -3.93 -28.74 29.81
N HIS A 12 -2.66 -29.04 30.04
CA HIS A 12 -1.57 -28.62 29.18
C HIS A 12 -1.56 -29.38 27.84
N LYS A 13 -1.84 -30.70 27.89
CA LYS A 13 -1.93 -31.52 26.69
C LYS A 13 -3.11 -31.13 25.79
N ASN A 14 -4.28 -30.87 26.37
CA ASN A 14 -5.46 -30.39 25.63
C ASN A 14 -5.26 -29.00 25.03
N ARG A 15 -4.46 -28.13 25.67
CA ARG A 15 -4.12 -26.79 25.14
C ARG A 15 -3.18 -26.86 23.95
N ILE A 16 -2.26 -27.83 23.95
CA ILE A 16 -1.33 -28.06 22.83
C ILE A 16 -2.07 -28.72 21.67
N GLU A 17 -3.00 -29.65 21.90
CA GLU A 17 -3.81 -30.26 20.86
C GLU A 17 -4.80 -29.28 20.24
N LEU A 18 -5.42 -28.38 21.02
CA LEU A 18 -6.30 -27.32 20.54
C LEU A 18 -5.52 -26.28 19.69
N ALA A 19 -4.28 -25.96 20.10
CA ALA A 19 -3.39 -25.09 19.35
C ALA A 19 -2.93 -25.75 18.03
N HIS A 20 -2.76 -27.08 18.04
CA HIS A 20 -2.40 -27.84 16.85
C HIS A 20 -3.57 -27.99 15.86
N GLN A 21 -4.79 -28.22 16.36
CA GLN A 21 -6.01 -28.25 15.53
C GLN A 21 -6.36 -26.87 14.95
N ASN A 22 -6.16 -25.79 15.73
CA ASN A 22 -6.31 -24.42 15.22
C ASN A 22 -5.26 -24.07 14.15
N ARG A 23 -4.03 -24.61 14.26
CA ARG A 23 -3.00 -24.47 13.20
C ARG A 23 -3.38 -25.21 11.92
N ILE A 24 -4.00 -26.38 12.01
CA ILE A 24 -4.45 -27.15 10.84
C ILE A 24 -5.70 -26.51 10.22
N GLY A 25 -6.60 -25.96 11.03
CA GLY A 25 -7.77 -25.20 10.56
C GLY A 25 -7.40 -23.86 9.93
N ALA A 26 -6.39 -23.17 10.44
CA ALA A 26 -5.86 -21.92 9.87
C ALA A 26 -5.15 -22.14 8.53
N LYS A 27 -4.47 -23.29 8.35
CA LYS A 27 -3.87 -23.65 7.04
C LYS A 27 -4.89 -23.85 5.92
N LYS A 28 -6.16 -24.10 6.24
CA LYS A 28 -7.23 -24.23 5.24
C LYS A 28 -7.94 -22.93 4.86
N LYS A 29 -7.66 -21.80 5.54
CA LYS A 29 -8.29 -20.50 5.27
C LYS A 29 -7.38 -19.43 4.69
N PHE A 30 -6.08 -19.65 4.63
CA PHE A 30 -5.23 -18.86 3.76
C PHE A 30 -5.18 -19.58 2.41
N ALA A 31 -6.10 -19.22 1.52
CA ALA A 31 -5.84 -19.37 0.09
C ALA A 31 -4.59 -18.52 -0.17
N ILE A 32 -3.42 -19.16 -0.19
CA ILE A 32 -2.25 -18.62 -0.85
C ILE A 32 -2.79 -18.27 -2.24
N HIS A 33 -2.76 -16.98 -2.58
CA HIS A 33 -3.07 -16.54 -3.93
C HIS A 33 -2.16 -17.36 -4.83
N ASP A 34 -2.76 -18.28 -5.56
CA ASP A 34 -2.03 -19.21 -6.40
C ASP A 34 -1.57 -18.43 -7.63
N TYR A 35 -0.37 -17.87 -7.54
CA TYR A 35 0.31 -17.19 -8.64
C TYR A 35 0.43 -18.08 -9.91
N SER A 36 0.13 -19.39 -9.82
CA SER A 36 0.07 -20.28 -10.99
C SER A 36 -1.15 -20.04 -11.87
N LYS A 37 -2.16 -19.30 -11.38
CA LYS A 37 -3.36 -18.95 -12.16
C LYS A 37 -3.23 -17.65 -12.97
N GLU A 38 -2.14 -16.89 -12.82
CA GLU A 38 -1.81 -15.81 -13.77
C GLU A 38 -1.30 -16.34 -15.13
N LYS A 39 -1.34 -17.66 -15.35
CA LYS A 39 -0.88 -18.33 -16.56
C LYS A 39 -1.79 -18.22 -17.80
N GLU A 40 -2.86 -17.44 -17.76
CA GLU A 40 -3.77 -17.32 -18.92
C GLU A 40 -3.38 -16.23 -19.94
N GLN A 41 -2.13 -15.72 -19.92
CA GLN A 41 -1.55 -14.92 -21.02
C GLN A 41 -0.14 -15.41 -21.38
N GLN A 42 0.03 -16.70 -21.59
CA GLN A 42 1.32 -17.37 -21.79
C GLN A 42 1.62 -17.70 -23.27
N ASP A 43 0.97 -17.04 -24.23
CA ASP A 43 1.13 -17.39 -25.65
C ASP A 43 2.36 -16.75 -26.34
N ASP A 44 3.11 -15.85 -25.68
CA ASP A 44 4.23 -15.13 -26.29
C ASP A 44 5.59 -15.33 -25.59
N ASP A 45 5.66 -16.10 -24.48
CA ASP A 45 6.86 -16.20 -23.66
C ASP A 45 7.99 -17.08 -24.26
N ASP A 46 7.69 -17.90 -25.27
CA ASP A 46 8.66 -18.82 -25.88
C ASP A 46 9.27 -18.30 -27.21
N ASP A 47 8.90 -17.10 -27.68
CA ASP A 47 9.53 -16.51 -28.86
C ASP A 47 10.91 -15.96 -28.49
N PRO A 48 12.01 -16.48 -29.06
CA PRO A 48 13.37 -16.02 -28.79
C PRO A 48 13.59 -14.51 -28.94
N ASP A 49 12.80 -13.85 -29.78
CA ASP A 49 12.81 -12.40 -29.98
C ASP A 49 12.26 -11.62 -28.77
N TYR A 50 11.60 -12.29 -27.81
CA TYR A 50 11.10 -11.68 -26.58
C TYR A 50 12.11 -11.74 -25.40
N LEU A 51 13.17 -12.53 -25.52
CA LEU A 51 14.16 -12.72 -24.47
C LEU A 51 15.17 -11.54 -24.40
N VAL A 52 14.66 -10.35 -24.10
CA VAL A 52 15.49 -9.18 -23.89
C VAL A 52 15.38 -8.70 -22.46
N SER A 53 16.51 -8.68 -21.76
CA SER A 53 16.60 -8.23 -20.37
C SER A 53 16.07 -6.80 -20.19
N ALA A 54 15.45 -6.53 -19.04
CA ALA A 54 14.99 -5.19 -18.65
C ALA A 54 16.16 -4.22 -18.45
N ILE A 55 17.33 -4.75 -18.06
CA ILE A 55 18.59 -4.04 -17.90
C ILE A 55 19.60 -4.70 -18.87
N PRO A 56 20.50 -3.95 -19.52
CA PRO A 56 21.53 -4.55 -20.37
C PRO A 56 22.32 -5.61 -19.62
N GLU A 57 22.57 -6.76 -20.27
CA GLU A 57 23.28 -7.90 -19.65
C GLU A 57 24.72 -7.57 -19.27
N ASP A 58 25.34 -6.61 -19.97
CA ASP A 58 26.67 -6.10 -19.73
C ASP A 58 26.71 -4.95 -18.73
N THR A 59 25.63 -4.70 -17.99
CA THR A 59 25.57 -3.65 -16.96
C THR A 59 26.70 -3.83 -15.94
N PRO A 60 27.59 -2.82 -15.77
CA PRO A 60 28.75 -2.97 -14.91
C PRO A 60 28.37 -3.07 -13.44
N HIS A 61 29.03 -3.98 -12.73
CA HIS A 61 28.94 -4.07 -11.29
C HIS A 61 29.89 -3.07 -10.64
N ILE A 62 29.39 -2.24 -9.75
CA ILE A 62 30.16 -1.25 -9.01
C ILE A 62 30.27 -1.63 -7.52
N PRO A 63 31.36 -1.27 -6.81
CA PRO A 63 31.46 -1.51 -5.38
C PRO A 63 30.34 -0.81 -4.60
N TYR A 64 29.59 -1.56 -3.80
CA TYR A 64 28.59 -1.01 -2.91
C TYR A 64 29.24 -0.24 -1.77
N LYS A 65 28.81 1.01 -1.54
CA LYS A 65 29.26 1.85 -0.44
C LYS A 65 28.16 1.89 0.63
N PRO A 66 28.23 1.08 1.70
CA PRO A 66 27.22 1.06 2.74
C PRO A 66 27.24 2.36 3.54
N LEU A 67 26.07 2.72 4.09
CA LEU A 67 25.97 3.77 5.09
C LEU A 67 26.43 3.20 6.45
N ALA A 68 27.75 3.08 6.62
CA ALA A 68 28.36 2.51 7.83
C ALA A 68 28.05 3.40 9.06
N ARG A 69 27.57 2.76 10.15
CA ARG A 69 27.31 3.43 11.45
C ARG A 69 27.74 2.52 12.59
N PRO A 70 28.24 3.08 13.71
CA PRO A 70 28.45 2.33 14.95
C PRO A 70 27.13 1.72 15.45
N MET A 71 27.20 0.61 16.21
CA MET A 71 26.01 -0.11 16.68
C MET A 71 25.10 0.75 17.55
N GLU A 72 25.67 1.64 18.41
CA GLU A 72 24.91 2.58 19.22
C GLU A 72 24.04 3.50 18.36
N LYS A 73 24.59 3.97 17.24
CA LYS A 73 23.86 4.83 16.29
C LYS A 73 22.80 4.06 15.52
N ILE A 74 23.03 2.80 15.22
CA ILE A 74 22.02 1.93 14.60
C ILE A 74 20.84 1.76 15.55
N LEU A 75 21.10 1.49 16.83
CA LEU A 75 20.07 1.33 17.86
C LEU A 75 19.26 2.62 18.06
N GLU A 76 19.94 3.77 18.17
CA GLU A 76 19.32 5.10 18.30
C GLU A 76 18.38 5.36 17.10
N ARG A 77 18.88 5.22 15.87
CA ARG A 77 18.10 5.45 14.63
C ARG A 77 16.92 4.51 14.48
N SER A 78 17.04 3.25 14.91
CA SER A 78 15.93 2.30 14.88
C SER A 78 14.78 2.75 15.78
N ARG A 79 15.09 3.29 16.96
CA ARG A 79 14.09 3.86 17.90
C ARG A 79 13.47 5.13 17.33
N GLU A 80 14.28 6.08 16.88
CA GLU A 80 13.80 7.33 16.28
C GLU A 80 12.82 7.07 15.14
N TYR A 81 13.17 6.15 14.24
CA TYR A 81 12.31 5.82 13.11
C TYR A 81 11.02 5.12 13.54
N TYR A 82 11.10 4.19 14.48
CA TYR A 82 9.90 3.57 15.06
C TYR A 82 8.99 4.61 15.71
N ASP A 83 9.52 5.50 16.53
CA ASP A 83 8.73 6.54 17.22
C ASP A 83 8.07 7.50 16.23
N LEU A 84 8.76 7.84 15.15
CA LEU A 84 8.19 8.62 14.05
C LEU A 84 7.02 7.90 13.39
N MET A 85 7.21 6.63 13.01
CA MET A 85 6.20 5.84 12.31
C MET A 85 5.05 5.41 13.23
N ALA A 86 5.29 5.25 14.52
CA ALA A 86 4.25 4.97 15.52
C ALA A 86 3.21 6.09 15.62
N LYS A 87 3.60 7.32 15.35
CA LYS A 87 2.71 8.50 15.33
C LYS A 87 1.85 8.59 14.07
N ARG A 88 2.16 7.84 13.01
CA ARG A 88 1.40 7.90 11.76
C ARG A 88 -0.03 7.42 11.95
N ARG A 89 -0.98 8.25 11.53
CA ARG A 89 -2.42 7.95 11.58
C ARG A 89 -3.05 8.21 10.20
N THR A 90 -4.18 7.56 9.95
CA THR A 90 -5.05 7.90 8.81
C THR A 90 -5.89 9.10 9.17
N VAL A 91 -5.69 10.22 8.46
CA VAL A 91 -6.33 11.51 8.71
C VAL A 91 -7.30 11.81 7.58
N ARG A 92 -8.49 12.32 7.92
CA ARG A 92 -9.59 12.60 6.98
C ARG A 92 -10.03 14.07 6.96
N SER A 93 -9.33 14.94 7.68
CA SER A 93 -9.57 16.38 7.67
C SER A 93 -8.25 17.10 7.48
N PHE A 94 -8.16 17.94 6.48
CA PHE A 94 -6.93 18.58 6.02
C PHE A 94 -7.06 20.10 6.10
N SER A 95 -5.94 20.74 6.38
CA SER A 95 -5.77 22.17 6.11
C SER A 95 -5.71 22.40 4.60
N THR A 96 -6.23 23.53 4.15
CA THR A 96 -6.13 23.95 2.74
C THR A 96 -4.78 24.59 2.39
N GLU A 97 -3.84 24.66 3.34
CA GLU A 97 -2.51 25.22 3.12
C GLU A 97 -1.78 24.46 1.99
N PRO A 98 -1.33 25.16 0.94
CA PRO A 98 -0.71 24.52 -0.20
C PRO A 98 0.62 23.85 0.17
N ILE A 99 0.92 22.72 -0.49
CA ILE A 99 2.20 22.03 -0.38
C ILE A 99 3.10 22.52 -1.53
N PRO A 100 4.34 22.98 -1.24
CA PRO A 100 5.30 23.31 -2.29
C PRO A 100 5.56 22.11 -3.22
N GLN A 101 5.64 22.35 -4.52
CA GLN A 101 5.87 21.30 -5.51
C GLN A 101 7.12 20.48 -5.22
N GLU A 102 8.21 21.12 -4.82
CA GLU A 102 9.45 20.43 -4.46
C GLU A 102 9.28 19.39 -3.35
N VAL A 103 8.40 19.64 -2.37
CA VAL A 103 8.08 18.66 -1.31
C VAL A 103 7.40 17.43 -1.91
N LEU A 104 6.41 17.64 -2.77
CA LEU A 104 5.70 16.55 -3.46
C LEU A 104 6.66 15.77 -4.37
N ASP A 105 7.53 16.45 -5.09
CA ASP A 105 8.55 15.83 -5.94
C ASP A 105 9.48 14.91 -5.13
N ASN A 106 9.97 15.39 -3.98
CA ASN A 106 10.87 14.63 -3.13
C ASN A 106 10.17 13.42 -2.48
N ILE A 107 8.91 13.56 -2.11
CA ILE A 107 8.08 12.45 -1.61
C ILE A 107 7.92 11.37 -2.69
N VAL A 108 7.59 11.76 -3.92
CA VAL A 108 7.44 10.84 -5.05
C VAL A 108 8.79 10.22 -5.44
N LYS A 109 9.87 10.99 -5.49
CA LYS A 109 11.22 10.46 -5.73
C LYS A 109 11.60 9.41 -4.68
N THR A 110 11.27 9.65 -3.41
CA THR A 110 11.51 8.66 -2.34
C THR A 110 10.75 7.36 -2.59
N ALA A 111 9.47 7.44 -2.99
CA ALA A 111 8.70 6.26 -3.38
C ALA A 111 9.32 5.53 -4.58
N GLY A 112 9.84 6.27 -5.55
CA GLY A 112 10.51 5.73 -6.74
C GLY A 112 11.84 5.01 -6.45
N THR A 113 12.43 5.15 -5.25
CA THR A 113 13.64 4.37 -4.86
C THR A 113 13.33 2.96 -4.38
N SER A 114 12.08 2.53 -4.41
CA SER A 114 11.66 1.22 -3.94
C SER A 114 12.21 0.10 -4.84
N PRO A 115 12.50 -1.08 -4.27
CA PRO A 115 12.87 -2.23 -5.10
C PRO A 115 11.68 -2.72 -5.92
N SER A 116 11.98 -3.28 -7.09
CA SER A 116 10.97 -3.91 -7.96
C SER A 116 11.52 -5.17 -8.62
N GLY A 117 10.65 -6.11 -8.99
CA GLY A 117 11.02 -7.33 -9.70
C GLY A 117 11.77 -6.99 -10.99
N ALA A 118 12.98 -7.55 -11.17
CA ALA A 118 13.88 -7.28 -12.29
C ALA A 118 14.10 -5.79 -12.60
N PHE A 119 14.00 -4.93 -11.58
CA PHE A 119 14.15 -3.46 -11.71
C PHE A 119 13.21 -2.85 -12.76
N THR A 120 11.97 -3.33 -12.83
CA THR A 120 11.01 -2.89 -13.87
C THR A 120 10.21 -1.66 -13.50
N GLU A 121 10.23 -1.23 -12.22
CA GLU A 121 9.63 0.01 -11.69
C GLU A 121 8.18 0.23 -12.17
N PRO A 122 7.25 -0.71 -11.86
CA PRO A 122 5.92 -0.78 -12.47
C PRO A 122 4.92 0.20 -11.85
N TRP A 123 5.33 1.42 -11.57
CA TRP A 123 4.51 2.44 -10.94
C TRP A 123 4.44 3.73 -11.74
N THR A 124 3.31 4.41 -11.64
CA THR A 124 3.12 5.79 -12.06
C THR A 124 2.45 6.54 -10.92
N PHE A 125 3.03 7.65 -10.51
CA PHE A 125 2.45 8.55 -9.51
C PHE A 125 1.87 9.77 -10.22
N VAL A 126 0.57 10.00 -10.04
CA VAL A 126 -0.12 11.18 -10.57
C VAL A 126 -0.42 12.11 -9.41
N VAL A 127 0.18 13.29 -9.41
CA VAL A 127 -0.02 14.33 -8.40
C VAL A 127 -1.02 15.36 -8.94
N VAL A 128 -2.11 15.57 -8.19
CA VAL A 128 -3.19 16.49 -8.58
C VAL A 128 -3.33 17.56 -7.51
N GLN A 129 -3.09 18.80 -7.88
CA GLN A 129 -3.31 20.00 -7.05
C GLN A 129 -4.42 20.90 -7.61
N ASP A 130 -4.75 20.73 -8.88
CA ASP A 130 -5.79 21.51 -9.56
C ASP A 130 -7.17 21.27 -8.90
N PRO A 131 -7.88 22.34 -8.45
CA PRO A 131 -9.15 22.21 -7.74
C PRO A 131 -10.27 21.62 -8.60
N GLU A 132 -10.31 21.89 -9.91
CA GLU A 132 -11.35 21.38 -10.80
C GLU A 132 -11.16 19.89 -11.04
N VAL A 133 -9.90 19.46 -11.24
CA VAL A 133 -9.57 18.03 -11.38
C VAL A 133 -9.84 17.28 -10.08
N LYS A 134 -9.52 17.85 -8.91
CA LYS A 134 -9.85 17.26 -7.61
C LYS A 134 -11.36 17.11 -7.44
N LEU A 135 -12.14 18.10 -7.82
CA LEU A 135 -13.61 18.04 -7.78
C LEU A 135 -14.16 16.95 -8.71
N ALA A 136 -13.61 16.84 -9.94
CA ALA A 136 -14.01 15.78 -10.87
C ALA A 136 -13.69 14.39 -10.33
N ILE A 137 -12.50 14.20 -9.70
CA ILE A 137 -12.12 12.96 -9.01
C ILE A 137 -13.09 12.65 -7.88
N ARG A 138 -13.45 13.65 -7.06
CA ARG A 138 -14.37 13.49 -5.95
C ARG A 138 -15.75 13.03 -6.45
N ASN A 139 -16.30 13.67 -7.47
CA ASN A 139 -17.60 13.32 -8.04
C ASN A 139 -17.61 11.86 -8.55
N ILE A 140 -16.56 11.46 -9.29
CA ILE A 140 -16.45 10.07 -9.77
C ILE A 140 -16.47 9.08 -8.61
N ILE A 141 -15.74 9.38 -7.54
CA ILE A 141 -15.61 8.47 -6.38
C ILE A 141 -16.90 8.44 -5.58
N GLU A 142 -17.53 9.59 -5.29
CA GLU A 142 -18.74 9.65 -4.50
C GLU A 142 -19.91 8.95 -5.20
N ASP A 143 -20.06 9.08 -6.53
CA ASP A 143 -21.03 8.36 -7.36
C ASP A 143 -20.91 6.83 -7.16
N GLU A 144 -19.70 6.28 -7.25
CA GLU A 144 -19.47 4.83 -7.09
C GLU A 144 -19.58 4.38 -5.64
N GLU A 145 -19.14 5.19 -4.69
CA GLU A 145 -19.23 4.90 -3.27
C GLU A 145 -20.69 4.88 -2.79
N GLU A 146 -21.56 5.72 -3.32
CA GLU A 146 -22.99 5.64 -3.02
C GLU A 146 -23.58 4.27 -3.39
N ILE A 147 -23.20 3.76 -4.58
CA ILE A 147 -23.63 2.44 -5.03
C ILE A 147 -22.97 1.33 -4.19
N ASN A 148 -21.68 1.50 -3.84
CA ASN A 148 -20.95 0.54 -3.02
C ASN A 148 -21.59 0.42 -1.63
N TYR A 149 -21.80 1.52 -0.93
CA TYR A 149 -22.39 1.54 0.42
C TYR A 149 -23.83 1.04 0.43
N SER A 150 -24.63 1.33 -0.60
CA SER A 150 -26.04 0.95 -0.66
C SER A 150 -26.28 -0.48 -1.13
N ARG A 151 -25.42 -1.05 -1.98
CA ARG A 151 -25.73 -2.30 -2.71
C ARG A 151 -24.63 -3.34 -2.75
N ARG A 152 -23.33 -2.94 -2.84
CA ARG A 152 -22.22 -3.87 -3.13
C ARG A 152 -21.44 -4.31 -1.89
N MET A 153 -21.30 -3.43 -0.91
CA MET A 153 -20.56 -3.74 0.34
C MET A 153 -21.41 -4.63 1.24
N SER A 154 -20.76 -5.59 1.91
CA SER A 154 -21.44 -6.40 2.93
C SER A 154 -21.86 -5.51 4.14
N ARG A 155 -22.93 -5.92 4.81
CA ARG A 155 -23.36 -5.25 6.05
C ARG A 155 -22.26 -5.20 7.11
N GLN A 156 -21.46 -6.27 7.20
CA GLN A 156 -20.33 -6.32 8.13
C GLN A 156 -19.30 -5.25 7.78
N TRP A 157 -18.90 -5.12 6.50
CA TRP A 157 -17.94 -4.11 6.07
C TRP A 157 -18.43 -2.68 6.39
N VAL A 158 -19.67 -2.35 6.05
CA VAL A 158 -20.24 -1.03 6.38
C VAL A 158 -20.24 -0.80 7.90
N THR A 159 -20.47 -1.86 8.70
CA THR A 159 -20.45 -1.76 10.17
C THR A 159 -19.02 -1.52 10.68
N ASP A 160 -18.02 -2.19 10.11
CA ASP A 160 -16.61 -2.02 10.48
C ASP A 160 -16.08 -0.62 10.17
N LEU A 161 -16.70 0.09 9.22
CA LEU A 161 -16.32 1.46 8.88
C LEU A 161 -16.93 2.54 9.79
N LYS A 162 -17.98 2.23 10.59
CA LYS A 162 -18.65 3.20 11.47
C LYS A 162 -17.71 3.88 12.47
N PRO A 163 -16.77 3.17 13.15
CA PRO A 163 -15.84 3.81 14.08
C PRO A 163 -14.90 4.83 13.44
N PHE A 164 -14.72 4.76 12.12
CA PHE A 164 -13.88 5.68 11.36
C PHE A 164 -14.62 6.92 10.85
N ALA A 165 -15.92 7.07 11.18
CA ALA A 165 -16.78 8.17 10.76
C ALA A 165 -16.72 8.44 9.25
N THR A 166 -16.68 7.36 8.43
CA THR A 166 -16.62 7.46 6.96
C THR A 166 -17.89 6.93 6.32
N ASN A 167 -18.32 7.57 5.25
CA ASN A 167 -19.49 7.22 4.44
C ASN A 167 -19.14 7.43 2.94
N HIS A 168 -20.14 7.48 2.06
CA HIS A 168 -19.93 7.71 0.63
C HIS A 168 -19.45 9.13 0.29
N ILE A 169 -19.70 10.13 1.15
CA ILE A 169 -19.24 11.51 0.94
C ILE A 169 -17.78 11.67 1.36
N LYS A 170 -16.93 12.21 0.48
CA LYS A 170 -15.48 12.26 0.63
C LYS A 170 -14.94 13.70 0.51
N PRO A 171 -15.28 14.63 1.41
CA PRO A 171 -14.88 16.04 1.31
C PRO A 171 -13.36 16.20 1.28
N TYR A 172 -12.63 15.32 1.94
CA TYR A 172 -11.17 15.33 1.96
C TYR A 172 -10.50 15.25 0.58
N LEU A 173 -11.23 14.83 -0.46
CA LEU A 173 -10.70 14.79 -1.85
C LEU A 173 -10.57 16.18 -2.45
N THR A 174 -11.35 17.15 -1.97
CA THR A 174 -11.26 18.56 -2.36
C THR A 174 -10.51 19.41 -1.34
N ASP A 175 -10.62 19.07 -0.05
CA ASP A 175 -10.02 19.84 1.05
C ASP A 175 -8.49 19.66 1.09
N ALA A 176 -7.99 18.45 0.89
CA ALA A 176 -6.54 18.21 0.84
C ALA A 176 -5.90 19.03 -0.29
N PRO A 177 -4.75 19.71 -0.03
CA PRO A 177 -4.07 20.52 -1.04
C PRO A 177 -3.54 19.70 -2.22
N ALA A 178 -3.24 18.42 -2.00
CA ALA A 178 -2.79 17.52 -3.06
C ALA A 178 -3.43 16.14 -2.96
N LEU A 179 -3.68 15.50 -4.09
CA LEU A 179 -3.99 14.09 -4.22
C LEU A 179 -2.83 13.38 -4.92
N ILE A 180 -2.38 12.24 -4.40
CA ILE A 180 -1.42 11.36 -5.08
C ILE A 180 -2.15 10.07 -5.44
N LEU A 181 -2.31 9.83 -6.74
CA LEU A 181 -2.88 8.59 -7.26
C LEU A 181 -1.73 7.68 -7.70
N VAL A 182 -1.70 6.46 -7.17
CA VAL A 182 -0.68 5.46 -7.47
C VAL A 182 -1.27 4.45 -8.44
N PHE A 183 -0.75 4.44 -9.65
CA PHE A 183 -1.11 3.48 -10.68
C PHE A 183 -0.05 2.40 -10.79
N ARG A 184 -0.52 1.16 -10.90
CA ARG A 184 0.27 -0.01 -11.20
C ARG A 184 0.25 -0.28 -12.70
N GLN A 185 1.44 -0.40 -13.30
CA GLN A 185 1.58 -0.84 -14.68
C GLN A 185 1.52 -2.37 -14.71
N THR A 186 0.54 -2.93 -15.42
CA THR A 186 0.42 -4.37 -15.60
C THR A 186 1.43 -4.89 -16.63
N TYR A 187 1.76 -4.05 -17.61
CA TYR A 187 2.86 -4.21 -18.59
C TYR A 187 3.31 -2.81 -19.02
N SER A 188 4.46 -2.73 -19.65
CA SER A 188 4.91 -1.52 -20.36
C SER A 188 5.28 -1.86 -21.81
N TRP A 189 5.74 -0.85 -22.55
CA TRP A 189 6.20 -1.03 -23.90
C TRP A 189 7.70 -0.83 -23.98
N ARG A 190 8.37 -1.68 -24.75
CA ARG A 190 9.78 -1.55 -25.08
C ARG A 190 9.94 -0.56 -26.26
N ALA A 191 11.16 -0.12 -26.50
CA ALA A 191 11.46 0.77 -27.61
C ALA A 191 11.15 0.14 -29.00
N ASP A 192 11.17 -1.19 -29.10
CA ASP A 192 10.79 -1.94 -30.31
C ASP A 192 9.28 -2.13 -30.47
N GLY A 193 8.46 -1.56 -29.59
CA GLY A 193 6.99 -1.65 -29.62
C GLY A 193 6.41 -2.94 -29.03
N LYS A 194 7.26 -3.87 -28.55
CA LYS A 194 6.80 -5.09 -27.89
C LYS A 194 6.46 -4.85 -26.42
N LYS A 195 5.61 -5.69 -25.84
CA LYS A 195 5.26 -5.61 -24.41
C LYS A 195 6.46 -6.02 -23.54
N LYS A 196 6.67 -5.29 -22.45
CA LYS A 196 7.56 -5.64 -21.35
C LYS A 196 6.71 -6.05 -20.17
N MET A 197 6.86 -7.29 -19.71
CA MET A 197 6.17 -7.78 -18.53
C MET A 197 6.77 -7.21 -17.25
N HIS A 198 5.93 -7.04 -16.22
CA HIS A 198 6.34 -6.60 -14.90
C HIS A 198 6.11 -7.71 -13.88
N TYR A 199 7.20 -8.36 -13.46
CA TYR A 199 7.14 -9.41 -12.45
C TYR A 199 6.83 -8.80 -11.07
N TYR A 200 5.94 -9.46 -10.30
CA TYR A 200 5.58 -9.01 -8.94
C TYR A 200 5.15 -7.53 -8.87
N ASN A 201 4.46 -7.05 -9.90
CA ASN A 201 4.09 -5.64 -10.00
C ASN A 201 3.24 -5.16 -8.81
N GLU A 202 2.32 -5.98 -8.29
CA GLU A 202 1.49 -5.66 -7.12
C GLU A 202 2.35 -5.47 -5.85
N ILE A 203 3.26 -6.41 -5.58
CA ILE A 203 4.16 -6.33 -4.42
C ILE A 203 5.10 -5.14 -4.56
N SER A 204 5.66 -4.91 -5.75
CA SER A 204 6.56 -3.78 -6.02
C SER A 204 5.88 -2.44 -5.76
N VAL A 205 4.67 -2.26 -6.26
CA VAL A 205 3.88 -1.03 -6.03
C VAL A 205 3.47 -0.90 -4.58
N ALA A 206 3.10 -1.99 -3.90
CA ALA A 206 2.78 -1.96 -2.46
C ALA A 206 3.98 -1.52 -1.61
N ILE A 207 5.21 -1.97 -1.94
CA ILE A 207 6.43 -1.49 -1.28
C ILE A 207 6.64 -0.01 -1.55
N ALA A 208 6.49 0.46 -2.79
CA ALA A 208 6.61 1.87 -3.14
C ALA A 208 5.58 2.74 -2.40
N CYS A 209 4.35 2.26 -2.20
CA CYS A 209 3.35 2.92 -1.37
C CYS A 209 3.78 3.01 0.11
N GLY A 210 4.46 1.99 0.63
CA GLY A 210 5.04 2.04 1.97
C GLY A 210 6.10 3.14 2.11
N PHE A 211 7.01 3.25 1.14
CA PHE A 211 7.99 4.34 1.07
C PHE A 211 7.32 5.72 0.94
N LEU A 212 6.28 5.82 0.10
CA LEU A 212 5.49 7.04 -0.07
C LEU A 212 4.90 7.51 1.27
N LEU A 213 4.25 6.61 2.00
CA LEU A 213 3.65 6.90 3.32
C LEU A 213 4.70 7.30 4.36
N ALA A 214 5.86 6.64 4.34
CA ALA A 214 6.97 6.96 5.24
C ALA A 214 7.54 8.36 4.93
N ALA A 215 7.70 8.71 3.65
CA ALA A 215 8.16 10.04 3.24
C ALA A 215 7.17 11.13 3.63
N ILE A 216 5.87 10.93 3.42
CA ILE A 216 4.81 11.86 3.84
C ILE A 216 4.89 12.09 5.36
N GLN A 217 4.99 11.02 6.16
CA GLN A 217 5.10 11.10 7.61
C GLN A 217 6.39 11.80 8.04
N TYR A 218 7.52 11.50 7.38
CA TYR A 218 8.81 12.12 7.68
C TYR A 218 8.80 13.63 7.46
N CYS A 219 8.09 14.09 6.42
CA CYS A 219 7.92 15.53 6.13
C CYS A 219 6.94 16.24 7.08
N GLY A 220 6.31 15.54 8.03
CA GLY A 220 5.30 16.12 8.93
C GLY A 220 3.94 16.34 8.27
N LEU A 221 3.71 15.73 7.11
CA LEU A 221 2.41 15.71 6.45
C LEU A 221 1.61 14.48 6.87
N VAL A 222 0.29 14.55 6.64
CA VAL A 222 -0.63 13.44 6.90
C VAL A 222 -1.29 12.97 5.61
N ALA A 223 -1.77 11.74 5.63
CA ALA A 223 -2.48 11.16 4.50
C ALA A 223 -3.58 10.19 4.95
N LEU A 224 -4.50 9.96 4.04
CA LEU A 224 -5.45 8.85 4.04
C LEU A 224 -5.08 7.92 2.89
N THR A 225 -5.06 6.62 3.12
CA THR A 225 -5.03 5.62 2.02
C THR A 225 -6.45 5.26 1.64
N SER A 226 -6.82 5.50 0.38
CA SER A 226 -8.11 5.14 -0.20
C SER A 226 -7.89 4.19 -1.39
N THR A 227 -8.78 3.21 -1.51
CA THR A 227 -8.85 2.27 -2.63
C THR A 227 -10.21 2.40 -3.30
N PRO A 228 -10.41 3.40 -4.18
CA PRO A 228 -11.72 3.65 -4.80
C PRO A 228 -12.15 2.45 -5.66
N LEU A 229 -13.19 1.73 -5.22
CA LEU A 229 -13.69 0.55 -5.92
C LEU A 229 -14.46 0.97 -7.17
N ASN A 230 -14.24 0.25 -8.27
CA ASN A 230 -14.91 0.42 -9.57
C ASN A 230 -14.70 1.78 -10.26
N CYS A 231 -13.82 2.63 -9.73
CA CYS A 231 -13.52 3.96 -10.30
C CYS A 231 -12.41 3.95 -11.34
N ASN A 232 -11.67 2.83 -11.49
CA ASN A 232 -10.42 2.77 -12.25
C ASN A 232 -10.54 3.34 -13.68
N THR A 233 -11.55 2.91 -14.44
CA THR A 233 -11.72 3.35 -15.85
C THR A 233 -12.01 4.85 -15.92
N ARG A 234 -13.00 5.34 -15.15
CA ARG A 234 -13.37 6.77 -15.14
C ARG A 234 -12.21 7.67 -14.70
N LEU A 235 -11.46 7.28 -13.65
CA LEU A 235 -10.32 8.04 -13.16
C LEU A 235 -9.15 8.00 -14.14
N ARG A 236 -8.90 6.86 -14.76
CA ARG A 236 -7.89 6.71 -15.79
C ARG A 236 -8.17 7.59 -17.01
N ASP A 237 -9.41 7.62 -17.47
CA ASP A 237 -9.84 8.43 -18.60
C ASP A 237 -9.74 9.92 -18.26
N LEU A 238 -10.22 10.35 -17.08
CA LEU A 238 -10.09 11.73 -16.60
C LEU A 238 -8.62 12.20 -16.57
N LEU A 239 -7.72 11.33 -16.12
CA LEU A 239 -6.31 11.65 -15.96
C LEU A 239 -5.45 11.29 -17.18
N SER A 240 -6.09 10.91 -18.30
CA SER A 240 -5.43 10.51 -19.55
C SER A 240 -4.36 9.44 -19.34
N ARG A 241 -4.66 8.44 -18.50
CA ARG A 241 -3.76 7.32 -18.25
C ARG A 241 -4.00 6.15 -19.21
N PRO A 242 -2.93 5.46 -19.63
CA PRO A 242 -3.03 4.38 -20.60
C PRO A 242 -3.73 3.12 -20.04
N PRO A 243 -4.23 2.22 -20.92
CA PRO A 243 -5.02 1.06 -20.48
C PRO A 243 -4.26 0.00 -19.68
N ASN A 244 -2.92 -0.01 -19.75
CA ASN A 244 -2.05 -0.89 -18.94
C ASN A 244 -1.87 -0.41 -17.50
N GLU A 245 -2.40 0.75 -17.12
CA GLU A 245 -2.34 1.27 -15.75
C GLU A 245 -3.62 0.96 -14.98
N ARG A 246 -3.46 0.50 -13.74
CA ARG A 246 -4.53 0.26 -12.78
C ARG A 246 -4.30 1.07 -11.52
N LEU A 247 -5.34 1.77 -11.06
CA LEU A 247 -5.27 2.54 -9.81
C LEU A 247 -5.22 1.57 -8.62
N GLU A 248 -4.18 1.66 -7.82
CA GLU A 248 -4.00 0.88 -6.58
C GLU A 248 -4.39 1.69 -5.34
N LEU A 249 -3.89 2.90 -5.23
CA LEU A 249 -4.18 3.79 -4.10
C LEU A 249 -4.43 5.22 -4.56
N LEU A 250 -5.28 5.91 -3.81
CA LEU A 250 -5.44 7.35 -3.86
C LEU A 250 -5.17 7.90 -2.46
N LEU A 251 -4.25 8.85 -2.36
CA LEU A 251 -3.83 9.47 -1.12
C LEU A 251 -4.09 10.98 -1.17
N PRO A 252 -5.11 11.49 -0.47
CA PRO A 252 -5.13 12.90 -0.07
C PRO A 252 -3.96 13.18 0.86
N VAL A 253 -3.21 14.25 0.61
CA VAL A 253 -2.00 14.62 1.35
C VAL A 253 -2.06 16.10 1.70
N GLY A 254 -1.71 16.43 2.94
CA GLY A 254 -1.70 17.81 3.43
C GLY A 254 -1.24 17.90 4.88
N LYS A 255 -1.28 19.11 5.43
CA LYS A 255 -1.25 19.28 6.88
C LYS A 255 -2.59 18.87 7.47
N PRO A 256 -2.65 18.32 8.69
CA PRO A 256 -3.93 18.08 9.36
C PRO A 256 -4.66 19.40 9.64
N HIS A 257 -6.00 19.37 9.62
CA HIS A 257 -6.79 20.46 10.18
C HIS A 257 -6.51 20.58 11.69
N GLU A 258 -6.57 21.78 12.26
CA GLU A 258 -6.23 22.01 13.67
C GLU A 258 -7.12 21.23 14.66
N ASP A 259 -8.41 21.06 14.32
CA ASP A 259 -9.37 20.34 15.15
C ASP A 259 -9.49 18.83 14.78
N VAL A 260 -8.58 18.29 13.99
CA VAL A 260 -8.71 16.91 13.52
C VAL A 260 -8.61 15.91 14.66
N THR A 261 -9.51 14.95 14.66
CA THR A 261 -9.49 13.80 15.56
C THR A 261 -9.30 12.49 14.79
N VAL A 262 -8.75 11.50 15.48
CA VAL A 262 -8.60 10.13 14.95
C VAL A 262 -9.09 9.13 15.99
N PRO A 263 -9.64 7.98 15.59
CA PRO A 263 -10.07 6.96 16.55
C PRO A 263 -8.94 6.52 17.47
N ASP A 264 -9.20 6.37 18.77
CA ASP A 264 -8.22 5.84 19.72
C ASP A 264 -8.15 4.31 19.58
N ILE A 265 -7.29 3.84 18.67
CA ILE A 265 -7.08 2.43 18.39
C ILE A 265 -5.64 2.03 18.73
N LYS A 266 -5.48 0.85 19.30
CA LYS A 266 -4.17 0.26 19.64
C LYS A 266 -3.72 -0.66 18.50
N ARG A 267 -2.42 -0.66 18.26
CA ARG A 267 -1.79 -1.64 17.39
C ARG A 267 -1.53 -2.93 18.18
N LYS A 268 -1.34 -4.01 17.45
CA LYS A 268 -0.87 -5.28 18.02
C LYS A 268 0.48 -5.10 18.71
N ASN A 269 0.69 -5.86 19.78
CA ASN A 269 1.97 -5.93 20.45
C ASN A 269 3.00 -6.68 19.59
N LEU A 270 4.28 -6.56 19.92
CA LEU A 270 5.35 -7.17 19.14
C LEU A 270 5.26 -8.70 19.08
N ASP A 271 4.89 -9.34 20.16
CA ASP A 271 4.70 -10.80 20.28
C ASP A 271 3.54 -11.35 19.42
N GLU A 272 2.59 -10.48 19.04
CA GLU A 272 1.50 -10.85 18.13
C GLU A 272 1.88 -10.76 16.62
N ILE A 273 2.98 -10.08 16.30
CA ILE A 273 3.41 -9.81 14.92
C ILE A 273 4.80 -10.34 14.58
N MET A 274 5.58 -10.76 15.59
CA MET A 274 6.94 -11.28 15.41
C MET A 274 7.08 -12.65 16.09
N ILE A 275 7.74 -13.57 15.40
CA ILE A 275 8.13 -14.88 15.92
C ILE A 275 9.64 -15.00 15.76
N ASN A 276 10.34 -15.22 16.86
CA ASN A 276 11.77 -15.58 16.85
C ASN A 276 11.90 -17.10 16.75
N VAL A 277 12.78 -17.59 15.87
CA VAL A 277 13.06 -19.02 15.65
C VAL A 277 14.54 -19.28 15.86
#